data_12433040f9c670ae5d7f0374d86f609d
#
_entry.id   12433040f9c670ae5d7f0374d86f609d
#
_cell.length_a   1.000
_cell.length_b   1.000
_cell.length_c   1.000
_cell.angle_alpha   90.00
_cell.angle_beta   90.00
_cell.angle_gamma   90.00
#
_symmetry.space_group_name_H-M   'P 1'
#
loop_
_entity.id
_entity.type
_entity.pdbx_description
1 polymer ?
#
loop_
_entity_poly.entity_id
_entity_poly.type
_entity_poly.pdbx_seq_one_letter_code
_entity_poly.pdbx_strand_id
1 'polypeptide(L)'
;FIVRTNADLTPYKKEILIGTGAQSAFLMRIMRTWIGKKYTGKMSCASDKIYDLMFGTYGKKFKGRPANYWLLTDNEKRREYADDSLVRQDVSPAFFCEFSKGMECASRNQKNPNNTIPTLFLYGKKDPVSGFGKGVRKVYKAYKENNPDTEIRSFPGTHDILHDSGYESVFKAIADYLRK
;
A
#
# COMPACT_ATOMS: atom_id res chain seq x y z
N PHE A 1 2.55 4.77 3.63
CA PHE A 1 3.03 6.02 2.99
C PHE A 1 3.76 6.94 3.96
N ILE A 2 3.47 6.89 5.27
CA ILE A 2 4.11 7.73 6.30
C ILE A 2 5.64 7.63 6.21
N VAL A 3 6.18 6.42 6.17
CA VAL A 3 7.63 6.19 6.04
C VAL A 3 8.17 6.84 4.76
N ARG A 4 7.50 6.67 3.61
CA ARG A 4 7.90 7.26 2.33
C ARG A 4 7.83 8.79 2.29
N THR A 5 7.09 9.43 3.20
CA THR A 5 7.00 10.89 3.27
C THR A 5 7.95 11.51 4.29
N ASN A 6 8.39 10.72 5.27
CA ASN A 6 9.15 11.20 6.43
C ASN A 6 10.60 10.68 6.47
N ALA A 7 11.08 10.05 5.41
CA ALA A 7 12.44 9.52 5.35
C ALA A 7 13.52 10.59 5.67
N ASP A 8 13.25 11.86 5.31
CA ASP A 8 14.17 12.98 5.58
C ASP A 8 14.11 13.50 7.02
N LEU A 9 13.05 13.15 7.77
CA LEU A 9 12.78 13.76 9.08
C LEU A 9 13.17 12.86 10.25
N THR A 10 13.52 11.60 9.99
CA THR A 10 13.73 10.59 11.03
C THR A 10 15.03 9.82 10.78
N PRO A 11 15.85 9.60 11.81
CA PRO A 11 17.13 8.90 11.68
C PRO A 11 16.95 7.38 11.62
N TYR A 12 16.18 6.90 10.64
CA TYR A 12 16.10 5.45 10.40
C TYR A 12 17.42 4.94 9.82
N LYS A 13 17.90 3.82 10.35
CA LYS A 13 19.06 3.14 9.77
C LYS A 13 18.70 2.31 8.54
N LYS A 14 17.48 1.77 8.52
CA LYS A 14 16.92 0.96 7.43
C LYS A 14 15.42 1.11 7.40
N GLU A 15 14.81 0.93 6.25
CA GLU A 15 13.36 0.85 6.12
C GLU A 15 12.92 -0.39 5.33
N ILE A 16 11.71 -0.87 5.61
CA ILE A 16 11.08 -1.98 4.90
C ILE A 16 9.70 -1.53 4.45
N LEU A 17 9.46 -1.56 3.15
CA LEU A 17 8.20 -1.16 2.53
C LEU A 17 7.48 -2.38 1.97
N ILE A 18 6.33 -2.72 2.57
CA ILE A 18 5.54 -3.91 2.23
C ILE A 18 4.26 -3.49 1.52
N GLY A 19 3.93 -4.16 0.40
CA GLY A 19 2.70 -3.91 -0.34
C GLY A 19 2.57 -2.51 -0.94
N THR A 20 3.69 -1.81 -1.18
CA THR A 20 3.65 -0.45 -1.70
C THR A 20 3.21 -0.42 -3.18
N GLY A 21 2.37 0.57 -3.53
CA GLY A 21 1.96 0.84 -4.91
C GLY A 21 2.53 2.15 -5.45
N ALA A 22 2.42 2.35 -6.76
CA ALA A 22 2.69 3.61 -7.43
C ALA A 22 1.36 4.30 -7.76
N GLN A 23 1.12 5.44 -7.16
CA GLN A 23 -0.06 6.25 -7.43
C GLN A 23 0.32 7.50 -8.21
N SER A 24 -0.55 7.97 -9.10
CA SER A 24 -0.36 9.22 -9.80
C SER A 24 -0.73 10.40 -8.88
N ALA A 25 0.24 11.25 -8.54
CA ALA A 25 0.00 12.46 -7.75
C ALA A 25 -1.08 13.35 -8.39
N PHE A 26 -1.06 13.47 -9.71
CA PHE A 26 -2.04 14.25 -10.46
C PHE A 26 -3.46 13.67 -10.32
N LEU A 27 -3.61 12.36 -10.50
CA LEU A 27 -4.90 11.69 -10.35
C LEU A 27 -5.44 11.81 -8.93
N MET A 28 -4.60 11.61 -7.92
CA MET A 28 -4.99 11.77 -6.51
C MET A 28 -5.52 13.17 -6.23
N ARG A 29 -4.88 14.21 -6.78
CA ARG A 29 -5.34 15.59 -6.64
C ARG A 29 -6.71 15.82 -7.28
N ILE A 30 -6.91 15.35 -8.52
CA ILE A 30 -8.20 15.50 -9.23
C ILE A 30 -9.31 14.80 -8.45
N MET A 31 -9.10 13.56 -8.06
CA MET A 31 -10.10 12.77 -7.34
C MET A 31 -10.45 13.42 -6.00
N ARG A 32 -9.46 13.88 -5.25
CA ARG A 32 -9.67 14.60 -3.99
C ARG A 32 -10.50 15.86 -4.18
N THR A 33 -10.20 16.67 -5.19
CA THR A 33 -10.96 17.90 -5.49
C THR A 33 -12.40 17.59 -5.85
N TRP A 34 -12.63 16.57 -6.65
CA TRP A 34 -13.97 16.14 -7.04
C TRP A 34 -14.77 15.60 -5.85
N ILE A 35 -14.18 14.74 -5.02
CA ILE A 35 -14.81 14.21 -3.81
C ILE A 35 -15.13 15.33 -2.83
N GLY A 36 -14.19 16.23 -2.56
CA GLY A 36 -14.41 17.38 -1.66
C GLY A 36 -15.62 18.22 -2.07
N LYS A 37 -15.76 18.50 -3.37
CA LYS A 37 -16.94 19.24 -3.90
C LYS A 37 -18.22 18.43 -3.81
N LYS A 38 -18.20 17.15 -4.21
CA LYS A 38 -19.38 16.29 -4.27
C LYS A 38 -19.99 15.98 -2.90
N TYR A 39 -19.17 15.87 -1.87
CA TYR A 39 -19.58 15.49 -0.52
C TYR A 39 -19.54 16.67 0.48
N THR A 40 -19.58 17.91 -0.01
CA THR A 40 -19.69 19.10 0.85
C THR A 40 -20.86 18.92 1.83
N GLY A 41 -20.63 19.16 3.13
CA GLY A 41 -21.58 18.96 4.22
C GLY A 41 -21.77 17.50 4.68
N LYS A 42 -21.14 16.51 4.02
CA LYS A 42 -21.22 15.07 4.36
C LYS A 42 -19.84 14.41 4.44
N MET A 43 -18.81 15.19 4.70
CA MET A 43 -17.43 14.73 4.64
C MET A 43 -17.09 13.63 5.67
N SER A 44 -17.72 13.67 6.85
CA SER A 44 -17.47 12.70 7.93
C SER A 44 -18.39 11.47 7.91
N CYS A 45 -19.36 11.43 6.99
CA CYS A 45 -20.27 10.29 6.92
C CYS A 45 -19.61 9.11 6.20
N ALA A 46 -19.78 7.90 6.73
CA ALA A 46 -19.38 6.67 6.04
C ALA A 46 -20.08 6.56 4.67
N SER A 47 -19.39 6.01 3.68
CA SER A 47 -19.93 5.91 2.33
C SER A 47 -19.41 4.68 1.60
N ASP A 48 -20.30 3.74 1.30
CA ASP A 48 -19.99 2.55 0.49
C ASP A 48 -19.42 2.92 -0.88
N LYS A 49 -19.87 4.05 -1.46
CA LYS A 49 -19.35 4.54 -2.74
C LYS A 49 -17.88 4.96 -2.64
N ILE A 50 -17.45 5.51 -1.49
CA ILE A 50 -16.05 5.84 -1.25
C ILE A 50 -15.25 4.56 -0.99
N TYR A 51 -15.80 3.62 -0.22
CA TYR A 51 -15.19 2.31 -0.03
C TYR A 51 -14.94 1.60 -1.37
N ASP A 52 -15.97 1.51 -2.21
CA ASP A 52 -15.87 0.89 -3.54
C ASP A 52 -14.90 1.60 -4.47
N LEU A 53 -14.81 2.92 -4.39
CA LEU A 53 -13.85 3.72 -5.15
C LEU A 53 -12.41 3.36 -4.76
N MET A 54 -12.14 3.14 -3.47
CA MET A 54 -10.81 2.83 -2.94
C MET A 54 -10.42 1.36 -3.16
N PHE A 55 -11.32 0.44 -2.90
CA PHE A 55 -11.01 -0.98 -2.76
C PHE A 55 -11.79 -1.90 -3.71
N GLY A 56 -12.97 -1.49 -4.17
CA GLY A 56 -13.88 -2.34 -4.94
C GLY A 56 -13.32 -2.85 -6.27
N THR A 57 -12.32 -2.17 -6.83
CA THR A 57 -11.66 -2.62 -8.07
C THR A 57 -10.68 -3.77 -7.85
N TYR A 58 -10.16 -3.94 -6.64
CA TYR A 58 -9.16 -4.97 -6.35
C TYR A 58 -9.75 -6.38 -6.37
N GLY A 59 -10.89 -6.57 -5.71
CA GLY A 59 -11.59 -7.85 -5.70
C GLY A 59 -12.04 -8.30 -7.10
N LYS A 60 -12.45 -7.36 -7.95
CA LYS A 60 -12.89 -7.62 -9.34
C LYS A 60 -11.80 -8.26 -10.22
N LYS A 61 -10.52 -8.16 -9.83
CA LYS A 61 -9.40 -8.83 -10.51
C LYS A 61 -9.37 -10.34 -10.31
N PHE A 62 -10.10 -10.86 -9.32
CA PHE A 62 -10.11 -12.27 -8.92
C PHE A 62 -11.51 -12.89 -9.13
N LYS A 63 -11.91 -13.06 -10.39
CA LYS A 63 -13.21 -13.64 -10.75
C LYS A 63 -13.45 -14.98 -10.04
N GLY A 64 -14.64 -15.18 -9.49
CA GLY A 64 -15.01 -16.41 -8.78
C GLY A 64 -14.38 -16.60 -7.40
N ARG A 65 -13.69 -15.58 -6.88
CA ARG A 65 -13.12 -15.58 -5.52
C ARG A 65 -13.91 -14.63 -4.61
N PRO A 66 -13.86 -14.80 -3.28
CA PRO A 66 -14.44 -13.85 -2.34
C PRO A 66 -13.91 -12.42 -2.53
N ALA A 67 -14.71 -11.40 -2.16
CA ALA A 67 -14.38 -9.99 -2.41
C ALA A 67 -13.02 -9.56 -1.80
N ASN A 68 -12.66 -10.11 -0.64
CA ASN A 68 -11.41 -9.81 0.08
C ASN A 68 -10.23 -10.76 -0.26
N TYR A 69 -10.37 -11.60 -1.29
CA TYR A 69 -9.29 -12.51 -1.74
C TYR A 69 -8.03 -11.76 -2.18
N TRP A 70 -8.17 -10.51 -2.64
CA TRP A 70 -7.05 -9.66 -3.02
C TRP A 70 -6.15 -9.27 -1.83
N LEU A 71 -6.68 -9.34 -0.62
CA LEU A 71 -5.95 -9.06 0.62
C LEU A 71 -5.17 -10.29 1.09
N LEU A 72 -5.85 -11.44 1.21
CA LEU A 72 -5.34 -12.71 1.73
C LEU A 72 -5.85 -13.89 0.90
N THR A 73 -4.97 -14.83 0.53
CA THR A 73 -5.37 -16.05 -0.19
C THR A 73 -5.82 -17.15 0.74
N ASP A 74 -5.32 -17.17 1.98
CA ASP A 74 -5.68 -18.12 3.02
C ASP A 74 -7.13 -17.94 3.47
N ASN A 75 -7.91 -19.04 3.49
CA ASN A 75 -9.34 -18.99 3.80
C ASN A 75 -9.61 -18.72 5.29
N GLU A 76 -8.80 -19.31 6.17
CA GLU A 76 -8.96 -19.16 7.62
C GLU A 76 -8.60 -17.73 8.05
N LYS A 77 -7.44 -17.25 7.61
CA LYS A 77 -7.01 -15.87 7.87
C LYS A 77 -7.96 -14.82 7.31
N ARG A 78 -8.59 -15.10 6.17
CA ARG A 78 -9.63 -14.23 5.62
C ARG A 78 -10.89 -14.19 6.48
N ARG A 79 -11.28 -15.31 7.09
CA ARG A 79 -12.41 -15.35 8.04
C ARG A 79 -12.05 -14.58 9.31
N GLU A 80 -10.89 -14.87 9.93
CA GLU A 80 -10.40 -14.14 11.08
C GLU A 80 -10.42 -12.62 10.82
N TYR A 81 -9.91 -12.17 9.67
CA TYR A 81 -9.95 -10.76 9.27
C TYR A 81 -11.38 -10.20 9.14
N ALA A 82 -12.31 -10.98 8.58
CA ALA A 82 -13.69 -10.52 8.39
C ALA A 82 -14.48 -10.46 9.70
N ASP A 83 -14.15 -11.34 10.65
CA ASP A 83 -14.82 -11.45 11.96
C ASP A 83 -14.19 -10.52 13.02
N ASP A 84 -13.03 -9.90 12.75
CA ASP A 84 -12.37 -8.99 13.66
C ASP A 84 -13.12 -7.65 13.75
N SER A 85 -13.65 -7.37 14.95
CA SER A 85 -14.38 -6.13 15.23
C SER A 85 -13.54 -4.85 15.11
N LEU A 86 -12.21 -4.96 15.11
CA LEU A 86 -11.30 -3.84 14.91
C LEU A 86 -11.08 -3.52 13.43
N VAL A 87 -11.41 -4.44 12.53
CA VAL A 87 -11.37 -4.22 11.11
C VAL A 87 -12.59 -3.40 10.67
N ARG A 88 -12.39 -2.11 10.50
CA ARG A 88 -13.47 -1.20 10.08
C ARG A 88 -13.44 -1.00 8.57
N GLN A 89 -14.62 -1.11 7.97
CA GLN A 89 -14.84 -0.83 6.55
C GLN A 89 -15.50 0.54 6.32
N ASP A 90 -15.67 1.31 7.37
CA ASP A 90 -16.28 2.64 7.34
C ASP A 90 -15.29 3.66 6.81
N VAL A 91 -15.34 3.93 5.53
CA VAL A 91 -14.53 5.00 4.92
C VAL A 91 -15.40 6.20 4.59
N SER A 92 -14.93 7.39 4.97
CA SER A 92 -15.61 8.65 4.68
C SER A 92 -14.93 9.42 3.54
N PRO A 93 -15.62 10.37 2.90
CA PRO A 93 -15.00 11.30 1.96
C PRO A 93 -13.81 12.05 2.55
N ALA A 94 -13.85 12.44 3.84
CA ALA A 94 -12.74 13.08 4.53
C ALA A 94 -11.52 12.14 4.60
N PHE A 95 -11.73 10.88 5.01
CA PHE A 95 -10.65 9.89 5.01
C PHE A 95 -10.02 9.73 3.63
N PHE A 96 -10.84 9.60 2.56
CA PHE A 96 -10.33 9.53 1.19
C PHE A 96 -9.48 10.75 0.83
N CYS A 97 -9.94 11.96 1.19
CA CYS A 97 -9.21 13.19 0.87
C CYS A 97 -7.84 13.26 1.57
N GLU A 98 -7.79 12.93 2.87
CA GLU A 98 -6.54 12.93 3.63
C GLU A 98 -5.59 11.80 3.18
N PHE A 99 -6.12 10.60 2.97
CA PHE A 99 -5.35 9.50 2.39
C PHE A 99 -4.75 9.87 1.02
N SER A 100 -5.53 10.52 0.16
CA SER A 100 -5.08 10.99 -1.16
C SER A 100 -3.99 12.04 -1.08
N LYS A 101 -4.01 12.94 -0.06
CA LYS A 101 -2.91 13.89 0.19
C LYS A 101 -1.62 13.16 0.54
N GLY A 102 -1.70 12.18 1.46
CA GLY A 102 -0.55 11.36 1.83
C GLY A 102 0.03 10.60 0.64
N MET A 103 -0.83 10.00 -0.20
CA MET A 103 -0.39 9.29 -1.41
C MET A 103 0.22 10.23 -2.46
N GLU A 104 -0.31 11.44 -2.61
CA GLU A 104 0.28 12.49 -3.47
C GLU A 104 1.67 12.87 -2.97
N CYS A 105 1.83 13.11 -1.66
CA CYS A 105 3.11 13.42 -1.04
C CYS A 105 4.13 12.29 -1.23
N ALA A 106 3.75 11.06 -0.91
CA ALA A 106 4.61 9.88 -1.12
C ALA A 106 5.05 9.70 -2.58
N SER A 107 4.15 9.99 -3.52
CA SER A 107 4.46 9.91 -4.95
C SER A 107 5.46 10.98 -5.41
N ARG A 108 5.42 12.18 -4.82
CA ARG A 108 6.38 13.23 -5.11
C ARG A 108 7.74 12.96 -4.49
N ASN A 109 7.76 12.48 -3.24
CA ASN A 109 8.99 12.21 -2.50
C ASN A 109 9.77 10.99 -2.98
N GLN A 110 9.19 10.13 -3.80
CA GLN A 110 9.88 8.92 -4.26
C GLN A 110 11.18 9.19 -5.05
N LYS A 111 11.34 10.42 -5.57
CA LYS A 111 12.54 10.86 -6.29
C LYS A 111 13.39 11.86 -5.50
N ASN A 112 13.10 12.04 -4.20
CA ASN A 112 13.86 12.93 -3.36
C ASN A 112 15.31 12.44 -3.25
N PRO A 113 16.31 13.24 -3.66
CA PRO A 113 17.73 12.84 -3.59
C PRO A 113 18.23 12.62 -2.16
N ASN A 114 17.54 13.18 -1.16
CA ASN A 114 17.86 12.98 0.25
C ASN A 114 17.38 11.61 0.78
N ASN A 115 16.66 10.84 -0.03
CA ASN A 115 16.21 9.50 0.35
C ASN A 115 17.36 8.50 0.20
N THR A 116 18.29 8.53 1.15
CA THR A 116 19.50 7.72 1.19
C THR A 116 19.41 6.51 2.12
N ILE A 117 18.24 6.29 2.74
CA ILE A 117 18.06 5.19 3.69
C ILE A 117 18.00 3.86 2.93
N PRO A 118 18.83 2.85 3.32
CA PRO A 118 18.74 1.51 2.76
C PRO A 118 17.30 0.95 2.88
N THR A 119 16.69 0.60 1.75
CA THR A 119 15.27 0.26 1.68
C THR A 119 15.06 -1.14 1.09
N LEU A 120 14.29 -1.98 1.78
CA LEU A 120 13.81 -3.26 1.27
C LEU A 120 12.34 -3.17 0.86
N PHE A 121 12.07 -3.43 -0.42
CA PHE A 121 10.69 -3.55 -0.93
C PHE A 121 10.25 -5.01 -0.95
N LEU A 122 9.10 -5.30 -0.31
CA LEU A 122 8.48 -6.63 -0.31
C LEU A 122 7.06 -6.54 -0.89
N TYR A 123 6.68 -7.49 -1.74
CA TYR A 123 5.34 -7.52 -2.31
C TYR A 123 4.88 -8.92 -2.72
N GLY A 124 3.57 -9.16 -2.71
CA GLY A 124 2.95 -10.34 -3.25
C GLY A 124 2.86 -10.30 -4.78
N LYS A 125 3.21 -11.39 -5.47
CA LYS A 125 3.15 -11.46 -6.95
C LYS A 125 1.75 -11.23 -7.51
N LYS A 126 0.72 -11.54 -6.71
CA LYS A 126 -0.69 -11.36 -7.07
C LYS A 126 -1.32 -10.12 -6.39
N ASP A 127 -0.53 -9.21 -5.83
CA ASP A 127 -1.02 -8.01 -5.17
C ASP A 127 -1.51 -6.96 -6.18
N PRO A 128 -2.83 -6.65 -6.24
CA PRO A 128 -3.38 -5.65 -7.14
C PRO A 128 -3.05 -4.21 -6.71
N VAL A 129 -2.76 -3.97 -5.42
CA VAL A 129 -2.36 -2.64 -4.90
C VAL A 129 -0.99 -2.25 -5.45
N SER A 130 -0.07 -3.19 -5.50
CA SER A 130 1.24 -3.02 -6.14
C SER A 130 1.18 -3.03 -7.68
N GLY A 131 -0.02 -3.17 -8.25
CA GLY A 131 -0.21 -3.35 -9.69
C GLY A 131 0.42 -4.65 -10.21
N PHE A 132 0.29 -5.74 -9.45
CA PHE A 132 0.93 -7.03 -9.75
C PHE A 132 2.45 -6.87 -9.91
N GLY A 133 3.05 -6.09 -9.04
CA GLY A 133 4.47 -5.78 -9.02
C GLY A 133 4.93 -4.66 -9.96
N LYS A 134 4.11 -4.18 -10.89
CA LYS A 134 4.50 -3.08 -11.80
C LYS A 134 4.68 -1.76 -11.03
N GLY A 135 3.75 -1.46 -10.13
CA GLY A 135 3.78 -0.24 -9.32
C GLY A 135 4.96 -0.22 -8.36
N VAL A 136 5.14 -1.29 -7.58
CA VAL A 136 6.26 -1.36 -6.63
C VAL A 136 7.61 -1.28 -7.33
N ARG A 137 7.78 -1.95 -8.48
CA ARG A 137 9.03 -1.86 -9.27
C ARG A 137 9.30 -0.45 -9.78
N LYS A 138 8.26 0.34 -10.11
CA LYS A 138 8.41 1.75 -10.48
C LYS A 138 8.95 2.57 -9.31
N VAL A 139 8.40 2.39 -8.11
CA VAL A 139 8.87 3.08 -6.90
C VAL A 139 10.28 2.63 -6.54
N TYR A 140 10.53 1.32 -6.54
CA TYR A 140 11.85 0.75 -6.30
C TYR A 140 12.94 1.37 -7.20
N LYS A 141 12.67 1.50 -8.51
CA LYS A 141 13.65 2.09 -9.44
C LYS A 141 14.00 3.53 -9.04
N ALA A 142 12.99 4.33 -8.67
CA ALA A 142 13.22 5.71 -8.24
C ALA A 142 14.05 5.80 -6.95
N TYR A 143 13.85 4.86 -6.01
CA TYR A 143 14.68 4.77 -4.81
C TYR A 143 16.10 4.30 -5.11
N LYS A 144 16.23 3.30 -6.00
CA LYS A 144 17.52 2.73 -6.41
C LYS A 144 18.44 3.74 -7.08
N GLU A 145 17.87 4.73 -7.79
CA GLU A 145 18.62 5.85 -8.39
C GLU A 145 19.35 6.68 -7.32
N ASN A 146 18.75 6.84 -6.14
CA ASN A 146 19.32 7.63 -5.04
C ASN A 146 20.12 6.80 -4.04
N ASN A 147 19.80 5.51 -3.90
CA ASN A 147 20.43 4.61 -2.93
C ASN A 147 20.68 3.23 -3.52
N PRO A 148 21.97 2.90 -3.84
CA PRO A 148 22.37 1.58 -4.35
C PRO A 148 22.04 0.40 -3.43
N ASP A 149 21.88 0.61 -2.13
CA ASP A 149 21.57 -0.44 -1.15
C ASP A 149 20.07 -0.78 -1.08
N THR A 150 19.28 -0.22 -2.01
CA THR A 150 17.86 -0.56 -2.13
C THR A 150 17.67 -1.94 -2.76
N GLU A 151 16.91 -2.80 -2.08
CA GLU A 151 16.57 -4.16 -2.50
C GLU A 151 15.08 -4.31 -2.79
N ILE A 152 14.73 -5.30 -3.63
CA ILE A 152 13.33 -5.68 -3.88
C ILE A 152 13.20 -7.20 -3.91
N ARG A 153 12.16 -7.74 -3.24
CA ARG A 153 11.84 -9.16 -3.25
C ARG A 153 10.35 -9.38 -3.42
N SER A 154 9.98 -10.43 -4.13
CA SER A 154 8.59 -10.82 -4.36
C SER A 154 8.30 -12.19 -3.77
N PHE A 155 7.08 -12.35 -3.23
CA PHE A 155 6.63 -13.58 -2.62
C PHE A 155 5.36 -14.12 -3.31
N PRO A 156 5.05 -15.42 -3.21
CA PRO A 156 3.70 -15.89 -3.49
C PRO A 156 2.68 -15.14 -2.63
N GLY A 157 1.43 -15.06 -3.07
CA GLY A 157 0.37 -14.39 -2.30
C GLY A 157 -0.09 -13.06 -2.89
N THR A 158 -0.99 -12.42 -2.18
CA THR A 158 -1.68 -11.18 -2.54
C THR A 158 -1.12 -9.98 -1.77
N HIS A 159 -1.97 -9.10 -1.22
CA HIS A 159 -1.50 -7.83 -0.64
C HIS A 159 -0.84 -8.01 0.72
N ASP A 160 -1.45 -8.77 1.62
CA ASP A 160 -0.96 -8.97 2.98
C ASP A 160 -0.09 -10.22 3.09
N ILE A 161 1.13 -10.13 2.60
CA ILE A 161 2.10 -11.23 2.62
C ILE A 161 2.61 -11.59 4.01
N LEU A 162 2.34 -10.77 5.03
CA LEU A 162 2.76 -11.06 6.42
C LEU A 162 1.82 -12.05 7.10
N HIS A 163 0.57 -12.13 6.66
CA HIS A 163 -0.45 -13.00 7.23
C HIS A 163 -0.96 -14.07 6.24
N ASP A 164 -0.49 -14.03 4.98
CA ASP A 164 -0.86 -15.02 3.97
C ASP A 164 -0.01 -16.30 4.08
N SER A 165 -0.41 -17.37 3.40
CA SER A 165 0.34 -18.63 3.34
C SER A 165 1.78 -18.39 2.90
N GLY A 166 2.76 -18.93 3.64
CA GLY A 166 4.19 -18.79 3.36
C GLY A 166 4.84 -17.52 3.96
N TYR A 167 4.17 -16.89 4.92
CA TYR A 167 4.66 -15.71 5.65
C TYR A 167 6.05 -15.93 6.27
N GLU A 168 6.42 -17.16 6.64
CA GLU A 168 7.73 -17.50 7.23
C GLU A 168 8.89 -17.07 6.33
N SER A 169 8.71 -17.24 5.01
CA SER A 169 9.73 -16.83 4.03
C SER A 169 9.87 -15.30 3.97
N VAL A 170 8.79 -14.57 4.22
CA VAL A 170 8.78 -13.11 4.30
C VAL A 170 9.50 -12.66 5.56
N PHE A 171 9.18 -13.24 6.74
CA PHE A 171 9.86 -12.93 7.99
C PHE A 171 11.35 -13.26 7.93
N LYS A 172 11.72 -14.40 7.32
CA LYS A 172 13.12 -14.73 7.09
C LYS A 172 13.83 -13.65 6.26
N ALA A 173 13.21 -13.20 5.17
CA ALA A 173 13.79 -12.16 4.32
C ALA A 173 13.96 -10.82 5.07
N ILE A 174 13.02 -10.46 5.94
CA ILE A 174 13.09 -9.29 6.82
C ILE A 174 14.26 -9.45 7.80
N ALA A 175 14.34 -10.58 8.51
CA ALA A 175 15.40 -10.84 9.47
C ALA A 175 16.78 -10.81 8.83
N ASP A 176 16.95 -11.43 7.67
CA ASP A 176 18.21 -11.45 6.92
C ASP A 176 18.62 -10.04 6.46
N TYR A 177 17.65 -9.19 6.08
CA TYR A 177 17.93 -7.80 5.72
C TYR A 177 18.36 -6.94 6.92
N LEU A 178 17.72 -7.13 8.06
CA LEU A 178 18.04 -6.35 9.27
C LEU A 178 19.41 -6.70 9.86
N ARG A 179 19.90 -7.93 9.63
CA ARG A 179 21.23 -8.39 10.11
C ARG A 179 22.41 -7.90 9.27
N LYS A 180 22.16 -7.49 8.02
CA LYS A 180 23.18 -6.86 7.17
C LYS A 180 23.60 -5.49 7.74
#